data_48de0a786c987f3ae43b9969f4567b20
#
_entry.id   48de0a786c987f3ae43b9969f4567b20
#
_cell.length_a   1.000
_cell.length_b   1.000
_cell.length_c   1.000
_cell.angle_alpha   90.00
_cell.angle_beta   90.00
_cell.angle_gamma   90.00
#
_symmetry.space_group_name_H-M   'P 1'
#
loop_
_entity.id
_entity.type
_entity.pdbx_description
1 polymer ?
#
loop_
_entity_poly.entity_id
_entity_poly.type
_entity_poly.pdbx_seq_one_letter_code
_entity_poly.pdbx_strand_id
1 'polypeptide(L)'
;GDSDGGRGLDKGFGFNKGFAAKYDLGDEVGRGHFGYTCAARIRKGARKGDAVAVKVIPKAKMTTSIAIEDVRREVKILKALAGHKNLVQFYDAYEDNENVYIVMELCEGGELLDRILSRGGKYSEDDAKSVLVQILNVVAFCHIQGVVHRDLKPENFLFTSKDENSQLKTIDFGLSDFVKPDERLNDIVGSAYYVAPEVLHRCYSTEADVWSIGVIAYILLCGSRPFWARTESGIFRSVLKADPSYNEAPWPSLTPEAMDFVKRLLCKDPRRRMTAAQALGEFQSVCMDRI
;
A
#
# COMPACT_ATOMS: atom_id res chain seq x y z
N GLY A 1 -40.20 0.08 31.53
CA GLY A 1 -40.08 -0.38 30.19
C GLY A 1 -39.56 0.72 29.33
N ASP A 2 -38.25 0.93 29.29
CA ASP A 2 -37.60 1.90 28.36
C ASP A 2 -37.23 1.15 27.10
N SER A 3 -38.00 1.39 26.05
CA SER A 3 -37.65 1.01 24.70
C SER A 3 -36.52 1.92 24.22
N ASP A 4 -35.28 1.48 24.35
CA ASP A 4 -34.14 2.06 23.67
C ASP A 4 -34.33 1.79 22.17
N GLY A 5 -34.88 2.82 21.51
CA GLY A 5 -35.01 2.82 20.07
C GLY A 5 -33.62 2.89 19.43
N GLY A 6 -33.09 1.73 19.04
CA GLY A 6 -31.83 1.61 18.38
C GLY A 6 -31.73 2.57 17.20
N ARG A 7 -31.01 3.68 17.39
CA ARG A 7 -30.60 4.54 16.30
C ARG A 7 -29.70 3.69 15.41
N GLY A 8 -30.17 3.38 14.19
CA GLY A 8 -29.34 2.74 13.18
C GLY A 8 -28.06 3.53 12.97
N LEU A 9 -27.00 2.85 12.47
CA LEU A 9 -25.72 3.50 12.15
C LEU A 9 -25.93 4.63 11.14
N ASP A 10 -25.33 5.79 11.41
CA ASP A 10 -25.28 6.89 10.45
C ASP A 10 -24.22 6.58 9.39
N LYS A 11 -24.68 6.27 8.18
CA LYS A 11 -23.84 5.95 7.01
C LYS A 11 -23.74 7.15 6.03
N GLY A 12 -24.06 8.34 6.48
CA GLY A 12 -23.84 9.59 5.76
C GLY A 12 -22.41 10.08 5.94
N PHE A 13 -21.75 10.40 4.85
CA PHE A 13 -20.35 10.84 4.84
C PHE A 13 -20.18 12.33 4.52
N GLY A 14 -21.23 12.97 4.01
CA GLY A 14 -21.14 14.34 3.52
C GLY A 14 -20.36 14.49 2.23
N PHE A 15 -20.19 13.42 1.48
CA PHE A 15 -19.54 13.43 0.18
C PHE A 15 -20.49 13.95 -0.90
N ASN A 16 -19.93 14.24 -2.08
CA ASN A 16 -20.70 14.74 -3.21
C ASN A 16 -21.80 13.76 -3.62
N LYS A 17 -22.88 14.30 -4.17
CA LYS A 17 -23.98 13.54 -4.76
C LYS A 17 -23.89 13.59 -6.27
N GLY A 18 -24.69 12.78 -6.94
CA GLY A 18 -24.79 12.80 -8.39
C GLY A 18 -23.66 12.05 -9.11
N PHE A 19 -23.12 11.01 -8.48
CA PHE A 19 -22.08 10.16 -9.09
C PHE A 19 -22.50 9.64 -10.47
N ALA A 20 -23.69 9.06 -10.60
CA ALA A 20 -24.16 8.46 -11.84
C ALA A 20 -24.35 9.47 -12.99
N ALA A 21 -24.59 10.74 -12.67
CA ALA A 21 -24.69 11.80 -13.67
C ALA A 21 -23.31 12.22 -14.23
N LYS A 22 -22.24 11.98 -13.49
CA LYS A 22 -20.89 12.42 -13.86
C LYS A 22 -19.99 11.30 -14.35
N TYR A 23 -20.21 10.06 -13.93
CA TYR A 23 -19.37 8.93 -14.26
C TYR A 23 -20.21 7.77 -14.83
N ASP A 24 -19.60 7.08 -15.78
CA ASP A 24 -20.13 5.86 -16.37
C ASP A 24 -19.27 4.69 -15.92
N LEU A 25 -19.79 3.86 -15.01
CA LEU A 25 -19.08 2.71 -14.47
C LEU A 25 -18.91 1.64 -15.53
N GLY A 26 -17.69 1.18 -15.69
CA GLY A 26 -17.33 0.05 -16.55
C GLY A 26 -17.01 -1.20 -15.75
N ASP A 27 -16.10 -2.00 -16.30
CA ASP A 27 -15.73 -3.30 -15.73
C ASP A 27 -14.99 -3.19 -14.41
N GLU A 28 -15.17 -4.20 -13.56
CA GLU A 28 -14.39 -4.37 -12.35
C GLU A 28 -12.94 -4.70 -12.73
N VAL A 29 -11.99 -3.96 -12.14
CA VAL A 29 -10.56 -4.11 -12.39
C VAL A 29 -9.78 -4.58 -11.15
N GLY A 30 -10.41 -4.61 -9.99
CA GLY A 30 -9.78 -5.08 -8.75
C GLY A 30 -10.74 -5.21 -7.60
N ARG A 31 -10.34 -5.96 -6.57
CA ARG A 31 -11.04 -6.09 -5.30
C ARG A 31 -10.12 -5.76 -4.15
N GLY A 32 -10.64 -5.03 -3.15
CA GLY A 32 -9.96 -4.73 -1.91
C GLY A 32 -10.68 -5.35 -0.70
N HIS A 33 -10.23 -4.98 0.50
CA HIS A 33 -10.79 -5.49 1.75
C HIS A 33 -12.28 -5.12 1.97
N PHE A 34 -12.71 -3.94 1.48
CA PHE A 34 -14.02 -3.38 1.81
C PHE A 34 -14.92 -3.14 0.60
N GLY A 35 -14.42 -3.37 -0.61
CA GLY A 35 -15.18 -3.10 -1.82
C GLY A 35 -14.44 -3.57 -3.06
N TYR A 36 -14.82 -3.01 -4.19
CA TYR A 36 -14.22 -3.34 -5.48
C TYR A 36 -13.94 -2.07 -6.28
N THR A 37 -13.02 -2.16 -7.21
CA THR A 37 -12.63 -1.04 -8.07
C THR A 37 -13.07 -1.32 -9.49
N CYS A 38 -13.73 -0.34 -10.11
CA CYS A 38 -14.13 -0.36 -11.51
C CYS A 38 -13.35 0.68 -12.30
N ALA A 39 -13.07 0.39 -13.56
CA ALA A 39 -12.77 1.44 -14.53
C ALA A 39 -14.06 2.23 -14.81
N ALA A 40 -13.92 3.52 -15.04
CA ALA A 40 -15.06 4.40 -15.35
C ALA A 40 -14.62 5.47 -16.33
N ARG A 41 -15.62 6.13 -16.94
CA ARG A 41 -15.39 7.27 -17.82
C ARG A 41 -16.16 8.49 -17.33
N ILE A 42 -15.53 9.64 -17.46
CA ILE A 42 -16.17 10.91 -17.14
C ILE A 42 -17.18 11.25 -18.24
N ARG A 43 -18.42 11.51 -17.85
CA ARG A 43 -19.54 11.71 -18.79
C ARG A 43 -19.66 13.15 -19.30
N LYS A 44 -19.17 14.13 -18.53
CA LYS A 44 -19.34 15.55 -18.84
C LYS A 44 -18.19 16.40 -18.29
N GLY A 45 -18.09 17.61 -18.83
CA GLY A 45 -17.07 18.57 -18.41
C GLY A 45 -15.85 18.55 -19.31
N ALA A 46 -14.81 19.30 -18.92
CA ALA A 46 -13.57 19.46 -19.70
C ALA A 46 -12.82 18.13 -19.90
N ARG A 47 -12.99 17.17 -18.99
CA ARG A 47 -12.34 15.87 -19.04
C ARG A 47 -13.27 14.75 -19.53
N LYS A 48 -14.36 15.10 -20.21
CA LYS A 48 -15.30 14.12 -20.78
C LYS A 48 -14.57 13.07 -21.62
N GLY A 49 -14.85 11.79 -21.35
CA GLY A 49 -14.25 10.66 -22.03
C GLY A 49 -12.97 10.13 -21.38
N ASP A 50 -12.37 10.87 -20.44
CA ASP A 50 -11.19 10.40 -19.70
C ASP A 50 -11.56 9.19 -18.83
N ALA A 51 -10.63 8.23 -18.77
CA ALA A 51 -10.76 7.06 -17.90
C ALA A 51 -10.30 7.40 -16.48
N VAL A 52 -11.02 6.87 -15.50
CA VAL A 52 -10.69 6.94 -14.08
C VAL A 52 -10.91 5.59 -13.42
N ALA A 53 -10.39 5.41 -12.22
CA ALA A 53 -10.69 4.28 -11.35
C ALA A 53 -11.68 4.73 -10.28
N VAL A 54 -12.67 3.91 -9.98
CA VAL A 54 -13.66 4.17 -8.94
C VAL A 54 -13.68 3.00 -7.96
N LYS A 55 -13.31 3.26 -6.72
CA LYS A 55 -13.48 2.29 -5.64
C LYS A 55 -14.91 2.40 -5.12
N VAL A 56 -15.67 1.33 -5.25
CA VAL A 56 -17.07 1.24 -4.81
C VAL A 56 -17.12 0.49 -3.49
N ILE A 57 -17.63 1.13 -2.45
CA ILE A 57 -17.76 0.55 -1.12
C ILE A 57 -19.23 0.49 -0.73
N PRO A 58 -19.85 -0.72 -0.76
CA PRO A 58 -21.26 -0.85 -0.41
C PRO A 58 -21.54 -0.48 1.05
N LYS A 59 -22.49 0.40 1.28
CA LYS A 59 -22.90 0.79 2.64
C LYS A 59 -23.49 -0.39 3.43
N ALA A 60 -24.06 -1.37 2.74
CA ALA A 60 -24.57 -2.59 3.36
C ALA A 60 -23.47 -3.39 4.07
N LYS A 61 -22.22 -3.28 3.65
CA LYS A 61 -21.07 -3.94 4.29
C LYS A 61 -20.52 -3.17 5.48
N MET A 62 -20.94 -1.94 5.68
CA MET A 62 -20.55 -1.09 6.82
C MET A 62 -21.46 -1.39 8.03
N THR A 63 -21.23 -2.50 8.68
CA THR A 63 -22.10 -3.02 9.76
C THR A 63 -21.72 -2.50 11.15
N THR A 64 -20.60 -1.77 11.27
CA THR A 64 -20.10 -1.22 12.53
C THR A 64 -19.69 0.24 12.35
N SER A 65 -19.68 0.98 13.46
CA SER A 65 -19.15 2.36 13.46
C SER A 65 -17.67 2.42 13.08
N ILE A 66 -16.90 1.38 13.42
CA ILE A 66 -15.49 1.25 13.06
C ILE A 66 -15.33 1.18 11.53
N ALA A 67 -16.14 0.37 10.85
CA ALA A 67 -16.10 0.24 9.40
C ALA A 67 -16.44 1.56 8.70
N ILE A 68 -17.36 2.33 9.24
CA ILE A 68 -17.72 3.67 8.72
C ILE A 68 -16.56 4.64 8.90
N GLU A 69 -15.93 4.66 10.07
CA GLU A 69 -14.77 5.51 10.34
C GLU A 69 -13.56 5.13 9.48
N ASP A 70 -13.37 3.87 9.19
CA ASP A 70 -12.29 3.41 8.30
C ASP A 70 -12.44 4.01 6.90
N VAL A 71 -13.65 4.07 6.36
CA VAL A 71 -13.92 4.68 5.06
C VAL A 71 -13.69 6.20 5.10
N ARG A 72 -14.16 6.89 6.14
CA ARG A 72 -13.90 8.33 6.32
C ARG A 72 -12.41 8.61 6.39
N ARG A 73 -11.67 7.79 7.12
CA ARG A 73 -10.23 7.93 7.29
C ARG A 73 -9.48 7.72 5.98
N GLU A 74 -9.85 6.74 5.17
CA GLU A 74 -9.22 6.51 3.86
C GLU A 74 -9.31 7.76 2.99
N VAL A 75 -10.48 8.38 2.91
CA VAL A 75 -10.68 9.61 2.13
C VAL A 75 -9.87 10.78 2.70
N LYS A 76 -9.83 10.94 4.03
CA LYS A 76 -9.00 11.96 4.68
C LYS A 76 -7.53 11.79 4.36
N ILE A 77 -7.03 10.57 4.42
CA ILE A 77 -5.63 10.25 4.15
C ILE A 77 -5.31 10.53 2.68
N LEU A 78 -6.15 10.08 1.75
CA LEU A 78 -5.94 10.34 0.32
C LEU A 78 -5.90 11.84 0.01
N LYS A 79 -6.74 12.64 0.66
CA LYS A 79 -6.71 14.11 0.53
C LYS A 79 -5.44 14.70 1.12
N ALA A 80 -5.01 14.22 2.29
CA ALA A 80 -3.82 14.73 2.98
C ALA A 80 -2.52 14.42 2.24
N LEU A 81 -2.48 13.31 1.50
CA LEU A 81 -1.31 12.85 0.77
C LEU A 81 -1.31 13.26 -0.70
N ALA A 82 -2.28 14.07 -1.14
CA ALA A 82 -2.43 14.43 -2.55
C ALA A 82 -1.18 15.10 -3.13
N GLY A 83 -0.85 14.75 -4.37
CA GLY A 83 0.18 15.40 -5.16
C GLY A 83 1.53 14.68 -5.26
N HIS A 84 1.74 13.57 -4.54
CA HIS A 84 2.98 12.82 -4.69
C HIS A 84 2.97 11.97 -5.98
N LYS A 85 4.08 12.00 -6.73
CA LYS A 85 4.19 11.33 -8.04
C LYS A 85 4.06 9.79 -7.97
N ASN A 86 4.37 9.17 -6.83
CA ASN A 86 4.27 7.73 -6.64
C ASN A 86 3.06 7.32 -5.79
N LEU A 87 2.10 8.21 -5.64
CA LEU A 87 0.84 7.94 -4.97
C LEU A 87 -0.29 8.16 -5.96
N VAL A 88 -1.25 7.25 -6.00
CA VAL A 88 -2.43 7.37 -6.85
C VAL A 88 -3.12 8.71 -6.58
N GLN A 89 -3.42 9.46 -7.64
CA GLN A 89 -4.06 10.76 -7.51
C GLN A 89 -5.52 10.57 -7.14
N PHE A 90 -5.92 11.21 -6.03
CA PHE A 90 -7.31 11.29 -5.61
C PHE A 90 -8.00 12.44 -6.36
N TYR A 91 -9.18 12.17 -6.93
CA TYR A 91 -9.98 13.20 -7.61
C TYR A 91 -11.14 13.69 -6.77
N ASP A 92 -12.01 12.80 -6.30
CA ASP A 92 -13.16 13.17 -5.50
C ASP A 92 -13.81 11.96 -4.83
N ALA A 93 -14.72 12.23 -3.90
CA ALA A 93 -15.53 11.21 -3.24
C ALA A 93 -17.01 11.55 -3.38
N TYR A 94 -17.80 10.54 -3.65
CA TYR A 94 -19.24 10.59 -3.84
C TYR A 94 -19.94 9.58 -2.95
N GLU A 95 -21.21 9.77 -2.72
CA GLU A 95 -22.06 8.79 -2.05
C GLU A 95 -23.49 8.85 -2.58
N ASP A 96 -24.18 7.74 -2.49
CA ASP A 96 -25.63 7.64 -2.61
C ASP A 96 -26.15 6.78 -1.45
N ASN A 97 -27.40 6.34 -1.53
CA ASN A 97 -27.99 5.53 -0.47
C ASN A 97 -27.35 4.13 -0.34
N GLU A 98 -26.70 3.64 -1.38
CA GLU A 98 -26.19 2.27 -1.44
C GLU A 98 -24.67 2.20 -1.31
N ASN A 99 -23.95 3.18 -1.83
CA ASN A 99 -22.49 3.11 -1.97
C ASN A 99 -21.79 4.40 -1.62
N VAL A 100 -20.51 4.25 -1.27
CA VAL A 100 -19.50 5.31 -1.33
C VAL A 100 -18.63 5.05 -2.56
N TYR A 101 -18.28 6.12 -3.27
CA TYR A 101 -17.44 6.07 -4.47
C TYR A 101 -16.21 6.95 -4.28
N ILE A 102 -15.02 6.35 -4.35
CA ILE A 102 -13.76 7.09 -4.32
C ILE A 102 -13.21 7.10 -5.75
N VAL A 103 -13.13 8.28 -6.33
CA VAL A 103 -12.67 8.47 -7.72
C VAL A 103 -11.20 8.85 -7.71
N MET A 104 -10.40 8.11 -8.45
CA MET A 104 -8.96 8.26 -8.49
C MET A 104 -8.38 7.97 -9.87
N GLU A 105 -7.11 8.21 -10.03
CA GLU A 105 -6.34 7.90 -11.22
C GLU A 105 -6.41 6.42 -11.57
N LEU A 106 -6.60 6.11 -12.86
CA LEU A 106 -6.55 4.74 -13.36
C LEU A 106 -5.13 4.39 -13.78
N CYS A 107 -4.58 3.34 -13.19
CA CYS A 107 -3.26 2.81 -13.51
C CYS A 107 -3.42 1.53 -14.33
N GLU A 108 -2.94 1.52 -15.57
CA GLU A 108 -3.19 0.45 -16.54
C GLU A 108 -1.96 -0.44 -16.81
N GLY A 109 -0.86 -0.19 -16.11
CA GLY A 109 0.41 -0.89 -16.36
C GLY A 109 0.58 -2.23 -15.65
N GLY A 110 -0.43 -2.66 -14.88
CA GLY A 110 -0.40 -3.90 -14.12
C GLY A 110 0.33 -3.82 -12.78
N GLU A 111 0.23 -4.88 -12.02
CA GLU A 111 0.84 -5.00 -10.71
C GLU A 111 2.35 -5.24 -10.78
N LEU A 112 3.05 -4.88 -9.72
CA LEU A 112 4.50 -5.04 -9.60
C LEU A 112 4.94 -6.50 -9.84
N LEU A 113 4.26 -7.49 -9.22
CA LEU A 113 4.61 -8.89 -9.39
C LEU A 113 4.39 -9.40 -10.82
N ASP A 114 3.36 -8.95 -11.51
CA ASP A 114 3.09 -9.35 -12.89
C ASP A 114 4.25 -8.95 -13.81
N ARG A 115 4.82 -7.77 -13.58
CA ARG A 115 5.99 -7.30 -14.35
C ARG A 115 7.24 -8.12 -14.02
N ILE A 116 7.43 -8.52 -12.76
CA ILE A 116 8.52 -9.40 -12.35
C ILE A 116 8.40 -10.76 -13.04
N LEU A 117 7.21 -11.34 -13.03
CA LEU A 117 6.94 -12.64 -13.68
C LEU A 117 7.21 -12.59 -15.17
N SER A 118 6.85 -11.49 -15.85
CA SER A 118 7.12 -11.29 -17.27
C SER A 118 8.62 -11.18 -17.59
N ARG A 119 9.46 -10.93 -16.59
CA ARG A 119 10.93 -10.81 -16.69
C ARG A 119 11.68 -12.03 -16.13
N GLY A 120 11.01 -13.18 -16.03
CA GLY A 120 11.65 -14.42 -15.56
C GLY A 120 11.64 -14.61 -14.05
N GLY A 121 10.78 -13.89 -13.32
CA GLY A 121 10.51 -14.12 -11.89
C GLY A 121 11.32 -13.29 -10.91
N LYS A 122 12.27 -12.48 -11.38
CA LYS A 122 13.07 -11.56 -10.55
C LYS A 122 13.54 -10.36 -11.35
N TYR A 123 13.88 -9.29 -10.65
CA TYR A 123 14.55 -8.12 -11.23
C TYR A 123 16.07 -8.23 -11.08
N SER A 124 16.81 -7.56 -11.99
CA SER A 124 18.19 -7.21 -11.73
C SER A 124 18.29 -6.27 -10.53
N GLU A 125 19.48 -6.13 -9.95
CA GLU A 125 19.69 -5.18 -8.85
C GLU A 125 19.33 -3.74 -9.26
N ASP A 126 19.67 -3.33 -10.48
CA ASP A 126 19.35 -1.98 -10.99
C ASP A 126 17.84 -1.78 -11.15
N ASP A 127 17.13 -2.76 -11.69
CA ASP A 127 15.66 -2.70 -11.79
C ASP A 127 15.01 -2.67 -10.41
N ALA A 128 15.49 -3.48 -9.48
CA ALA A 128 15.00 -3.49 -8.10
C ALA A 128 15.24 -2.13 -7.41
N LYS A 129 16.41 -1.53 -7.61
CA LYS A 129 16.71 -0.18 -7.08
C LYS A 129 15.74 0.86 -7.60
N SER A 130 15.46 0.86 -8.90
CA SER A 130 14.52 1.81 -9.52
C SER A 130 13.13 1.72 -8.90
N VAL A 131 12.65 0.51 -8.63
CA VAL A 131 11.37 0.29 -7.96
C VAL A 131 11.42 0.71 -6.49
N LEU A 132 12.46 0.30 -5.77
CA LEU A 132 12.59 0.58 -4.33
C LEU A 132 12.73 2.07 -4.04
N VAL A 133 13.42 2.83 -4.88
CA VAL A 133 13.50 4.30 -4.75
C VAL A 133 12.11 4.92 -4.82
N GLN A 134 11.26 4.48 -5.72
CA GLN A 134 9.89 4.97 -5.83
C GLN A 134 9.03 4.62 -4.61
N ILE A 135 9.14 3.38 -4.14
CA ILE A 135 8.41 2.91 -2.94
C ILE A 135 8.87 3.68 -1.70
N LEU A 136 10.17 3.77 -1.47
CA LEU A 136 10.74 4.47 -0.31
C LEU A 136 10.41 5.96 -0.33
N ASN A 137 10.39 6.57 -1.53
CA ASN A 137 10.07 7.99 -1.68
C ASN A 137 8.63 8.29 -1.22
N VAL A 138 7.66 7.53 -1.70
CA VAL A 138 6.25 7.73 -1.30
C VAL A 138 6.01 7.35 0.17
N VAL A 139 6.63 6.30 0.67
CA VAL A 139 6.45 5.86 2.07
C VAL A 139 7.11 6.86 3.03
N ALA A 140 8.30 7.36 2.71
CA ALA A 140 8.91 8.44 3.49
C ALA A 140 8.03 9.69 3.55
N PHE A 141 7.41 10.05 2.43
CA PHE A 141 6.44 11.14 2.38
C PHE A 141 5.23 10.87 3.28
N CYS A 142 4.64 9.68 3.23
CA CYS A 142 3.54 9.30 4.10
C CYS A 142 3.92 9.44 5.58
N HIS A 143 5.09 8.95 5.96
CA HIS A 143 5.56 9.01 7.34
C HIS A 143 5.78 10.44 7.84
N ILE A 144 6.30 11.33 7.01
CA ILE A 144 6.43 12.76 7.33
C ILE A 144 5.05 13.39 7.57
N GLN A 145 4.04 12.97 6.83
CA GLN A 145 2.65 13.45 7.01
C GLN A 145 1.93 12.77 8.18
N GLY A 146 2.61 11.91 8.93
CA GLY A 146 2.02 11.21 10.07
C GLY A 146 1.06 10.09 9.66
N VAL A 147 1.31 9.43 8.54
CA VAL A 147 0.50 8.31 8.04
C VAL A 147 1.35 7.05 7.96
N VAL A 148 0.84 5.95 8.51
CA VAL A 148 1.35 4.59 8.33
C VAL A 148 0.42 3.83 7.39
N HIS A 149 0.97 3.16 6.39
CA HIS A 149 0.16 2.47 5.37
C HIS A 149 -0.46 1.18 5.90
N ARG A 150 0.32 0.34 6.56
CA ARG A 150 -0.05 -0.91 7.21
C ARG A 150 -0.39 -2.09 6.29
N ASP A 151 -0.38 -1.90 4.98
CA ASP A 151 -0.67 -2.99 4.02
C ASP A 151 0.21 -2.89 2.76
N LEU A 152 1.50 -2.57 2.95
CA LEU A 152 2.45 -2.53 1.84
C LEU A 152 2.76 -3.96 1.39
N LYS A 153 2.41 -4.24 0.15
CA LYS A 153 2.61 -5.51 -0.53
C LYS A 153 2.65 -5.27 -2.04
N PRO A 154 3.23 -6.17 -2.82
CA PRO A 154 3.37 -5.94 -4.27
C PRO A 154 2.06 -5.64 -5.00
N GLU A 155 0.93 -6.22 -4.55
CA GLU A 155 -0.39 -6.02 -5.16
C GLU A 155 -0.89 -4.58 -5.00
N ASN A 156 -0.35 -3.82 -4.04
CA ASN A 156 -0.72 -2.42 -3.79
C ASN A 156 0.14 -1.41 -4.54
N PHE A 157 0.94 -1.88 -5.48
CA PHE A 157 1.72 -1.03 -6.38
C PHE A 157 1.38 -1.35 -7.82
N LEU A 158 0.87 -0.35 -8.54
CA LEU A 158 0.53 -0.45 -9.96
C LEU A 158 1.41 0.49 -10.78
N PHE A 159 1.80 0.03 -11.96
CA PHE A 159 2.43 0.91 -12.95
C PHE A 159 1.37 1.74 -13.67
N THR A 160 1.71 2.99 -14.00
CA THR A 160 0.78 3.90 -14.68
C THR A 160 0.45 3.45 -16.09
N SER A 161 1.40 2.84 -16.78
CA SER A 161 1.24 2.31 -18.14
C SER A 161 2.08 1.05 -18.33
N LYS A 162 1.93 0.43 -19.50
CA LYS A 162 2.70 -0.76 -19.88
C LYS A 162 4.13 -0.44 -20.33
N ASP A 163 4.48 0.83 -20.47
CA ASP A 163 5.85 1.24 -20.79
C ASP A 163 6.81 0.83 -19.67
N GLU A 164 8.00 0.36 -20.05
CA GLU A 164 9.00 -0.12 -19.09
C GLU A 164 9.44 0.96 -18.10
N ASN A 165 9.46 2.23 -18.54
CA ASN A 165 9.83 3.37 -17.72
C ASN A 165 8.66 4.07 -17.04
N SER A 166 7.48 3.45 -17.03
CA SER A 166 6.31 4.02 -16.36
C SER A 166 6.50 4.11 -14.85
N GLN A 167 5.88 5.12 -14.26
CA GLN A 167 5.94 5.33 -12.82
C GLN A 167 5.14 4.28 -12.06
N LEU A 168 5.64 3.95 -10.87
CA LEU A 168 4.95 3.10 -9.91
C LEU A 168 4.08 3.96 -9.00
N LYS A 169 2.85 3.55 -8.78
CA LYS A 169 1.88 4.23 -7.90
C LYS A 169 1.47 3.30 -6.76
N THR A 170 1.51 3.83 -5.55
CA THR A 170 0.89 3.19 -4.39
C THR A 170 -0.61 3.41 -4.47
N ILE A 171 -1.38 2.36 -4.29
CA ILE A 171 -2.83 2.41 -4.39
C ILE A 171 -3.52 2.12 -3.06
N ASP A 172 -4.20 1.44 -2.63
CA ASP A 172 -5.01 1.03 -1.50
C ASP A 172 -4.53 1.54 -0.14
N PHE A 173 -5.20 2.56 0.38
CA PHE A 173 -5.01 3.13 1.71
C PHE A 173 -6.09 2.70 2.71
N GLY A 174 -6.83 1.64 2.41
CA GLY A 174 -7.95 1.17 3.21
C GLY A 174 -7.59 0.70 4.62
N LEU A 175 -6.36 0.30 4.87
CA LEU A 175 -5.85 -0.09 6.20
C LEU A 175 -4.95 0.98 6.84
N SER A 176 -4.71 2.09 6.16
CA SER A 176 -3.83 3.15 6.67
C SER A 176 -4.45 3.88 7.88
N ASP A 177 -3.57 4.49 8.66
CA ASP A 177 -3.98 5.25 9.83
C ASP A 177 -3.05 6.44 10.06
N PHE A 178 -3.59 7.46 10.73
CA PHE A 178 -2.78 8.53 11.27
C PHE A 178 -2.04 8.06 12.53
N VAL A 179 -0.82 8.50 12.69
CA VAL A 179 -0.02 8.21 13.87
C VAL A 179 0.79 9.44 14.28
N LYS A 180 0.71 9.82 15.55
CA LYS A 180 1.53 10.88 16.13
C LYS A 180 2.93 10.36 16.44
N PRO A 181 3.96 11.24 16.55
CA PRO A 181 5.34 10.80 16.79
C PRO A 181 5.52 9.89 18.01
N ASP A 182 4.79 10.15 19.09
CA ASP A 182 4.91 9.38 20.35
C ASP A 182 3.83 8.30 20.50
N GLU A 183 2.98 8.16 19.51
CA GLU A 183 1.88 7.19 19.50
C GLU A 183 2.36 5.83 19.02
N ARG A 184 1.79 4.77 19.61
CA ARG A 184 1.94 3.40 19.14
C ARG A 184 0.58 2.82 18.81
N LEU A 185 0.49 2.17 17.66
CA LEU A 185 -0.68 1.46 17.21
C LEU A 185 -0.68 0.04 17.77
N ASN A 186 -1.85 -0.55 17.93
CA ASN A 186 -2.02 -1.85 18.57
C ASN A 186 -2.90 -2.85 17.80
N ASP A 187 -3.47 -2.45 16.68
CA ASP A 187 -4.30 -3.34 15.86
C ASP A 187 -3.42 -4.26 15.01
N ILE A 188 -3.74 -5.54 14.98
CA ILE A 188 -3.13 -6.48 14.03
C ILE A 188 -3.87 -6.35 12.71
N VAL A 189 -3.22 -5.68 11.75
CA VAL A 189 -3.72 -5.50 10.39
C VAL A 189 -2.60 -5.76 9.38
N GLY A 190 -2.96 -5.97 8.12
CA GLY A 190 -2.03 -6.23 7.04
C GLY A 190 -2.06 -7.68 6.58
N SER A 191 -1.21 -7.99 5.61
CA SER A 191 -1.12 -9.31 5.00
C SER A 191 -0.01 -10.13 5.66
N ALA A 192 -0.26 -11.39 5.96
CA ALA A 192 0.59 -12.23 6.79
C ALA A 192 2.06 -12.30 6.33
N TYR A 193 2.28 -12.36 5.02
CA TYR A 193 3.65 -12.44 4.47
C TYR A 193 4.49 -11.18 4.66
N TYR A 194 3.85 -10.03 4.89
CA TYR A 194 4.47 -8.69 4.87
C TYR A 194 4.43 -7.99 6.23
N VAL A 195 3.72 -8.55 7.20
CA VAL A 195 3.54 -7.93 8.51
C VAL A 195 4.81 -7.97 9.34
N ALA A 196 5.11 -6.88 10.03
CA ALA A 196 6.28 -6.78 10.91
C ALA A 196 6.08 -7.52 12.24
N PRO A 197 7.18 -8.00 12.88
CA PRO A 197 7.09 -8.65 14.19
C PRO A 197 6.39 -7.80 15.26
N GLU A 198 6.68 -6.51 15.31
CA GLU A 198 6.08 -5.58 16.27
C GLU A 198 4.58 -5.38 16.08
N VAL A 199 4.05 -5.58 14.86
CA VAL A 199 2.61 -5.58 14.62
C VAL A 199 1.96 -6.75 15.35
N LEU A 200 2.58 -7.92 15.29
CA LEU A 200 2.12 -9.13 15.99
C LEU A 200 2.19 -8.98 17.52
N HIS A 201 3.09 -8.12 18.03
CA HIS A 201 3.19 -7.74 19.44
C HIS A 201 2.28 -6.56 19.82
N ARG A 202 1.50 -6.03 18.89
CA ARG A 202 0.52 -4.95 19.10
C ARG A 202 1.12 -3.66 19.65
N CYS A 203 2.35 -3.35 19.25
CA CYS A 203 3.02 -2.11 19.65
C CYS A 203 3.95 -1.66 18.54
N TYR A 204 3.47 -0.77 17.67
CA TYR A 204 4.20 -0.38 16.46
C TYR A 204 3.86 1.03 15.99
N SER A 205 4.65 1.54 15.07
CA SER A 205 4.45 2.80 14.37
C SER A 205 4.89 2.66 12.91
N THR A 206 5.40 3.73 12.31
CA THR A 206 5.81 3.81 10.91
C THR A 206 6.89 2.81 10.51
N GLU A 207 7.71 2.35 11.44
CA GLU A 207 8.78 1.37 11.19
C GLU A 207 8.25 0.04 10.64
N ALA A 208 6.99 -0.29 10.92
CA ALA A 208 6.34 -1.48 10.40
C ALA A 208 6.24 -1.48 8.87
N ASP A 209 6.04 -0.31 8.26
CA ASP A 209 6.03 -0.17 6.79
C ASP A 209 7.40 -0.48 6.20
N VAL A 210 8.47 -0.10 6.87
CA VAL A 210 9.84 -0.36 6.39
C VAL A 210 10.15 -1.85 6.37
N TRP A 211 9.69 -2.60 7.37
CA TRP A 211 9.76 -4.06 7.33
C TRP A 211 9.06 -4.64 6.09
N SER A 212 7.86 -4.19 5.81
CA SER A 212 7.10 -4.64 4.63
C SER A 212 7.84 -4.33 3.32
N ILE A 213 8.48 -3.16 3.23
CA ILE A 213 9.36 -2.82 2.10
C ILE A 213 10.54 -3.79 2.02
N GLY A 214 11.12 -4.19 3.14
CA GLY A 214 12.18 -5.20 3.20
C GLY A 214 11.74 -6.55 2.64
N VAL A 215 10.53 -6.99 2.94
CA VAL A 215 9.95 -8.20 2.36
C VAL A 215 9.79 -8.07 0.84
N ILE A 216 9.28 -6.94 0.38
CA ILE A 216 9.16 -6.65 -1.05
C ILE A 216 10.54 -6.68 -1.72
N ALA A 217 11.53 -6.01 -1.14
CA ALA A 217 12.91 -5.98 -1.67
C ALA A 217 13.52 -7.37 -1.78
N TYR A 218 13.31 -8.21 -0.77
CA TYR A 218 13.74 -9.60 -0.79
C TYR A 218 13.14 -10.35 -1.98
N ILE A 219 11.84 -10.24 -2.19
CA ILE A 219 11.13 -10.89 -3.30
C ILE A 219 11.62 -10.37 -4.65
N LEU A 220 11.82 -9.05 -4.80
CA LEU A 220 12.30 -8.44 -6.05
C LEU A 220 13.66 -9.02 -6.46
N LEU A 221 14.53 -9.28 -5.50
CA LEU A 221 15.91 -9.72 -5.75
C LEU A 221 16.03 -11.22 -5.96
N CYS A 222 15.23 -12.03 -5.28
CA CYS A 222 15.39 -13.48 -5.34
C CYS A 222 14.19 -14.26 -5.88
N GLY A 223 13.02 -13.62 -6.01
CA GLY A 223 11.83 -14.27 -6.54
C GLY A 223 11.05 -15.13 -5.53
N SER A 224 11.50 -15.19 -4.28
CA SER A 224 10.87 -15.99 -3.22
C SER A 224 10.57 -15.15 -2.00
N ARG A 225 9.56 -15.54 -1.23
CA ARG A 225 9.21 -14.88 0.03
C ARG A 225 10.23 -15.23 1.12
N PRO A 226 10.65 -14.25 1.95
CA PRO A 226 11.57 -14.51 3.06
C PRO A 226 10.92 -15.30 4.20
N PHE A 227 9.61 -15.15 4.38
CA PHE A 227 8.85 -15.81 5.43
C PHE A 227 7.68 -16.56 4.81
N TRP A 228 7.67 -17.87 5.00
CA TRP A 228 6.64 -18.73 4.41
C TRP A 228 6.38 -19.94 5.29
N ALA A 229 5.12 -20.37 5.32
CA ALA A 229 4.69 -21.62 5.92
C ALA A 229 3.36 -22.06 5.28
N ARG A 230 2.93 -23.28 5.57
CA ARG A 230 1.67 -23.81 5.04
C ARG A 230 0.43 -23.21 5.70
N THR A 231 0.58 -22.66 6.91
CA THR A 231 -0.51 -22.05 7.68
C THR A 231 -0.17 -20.61 8.03
N GLU A 232 -1.18 -19.78 8.26
CA GLU A 232 -0.99 -18.41 8.68
C GLU A 232 -0.22 -18.33 10.01
N SER A 233 -0.57 -19.17 10.98
CA SER A 233 0.16 -19.22 12.25
C SER A 233 1.63 -19.60 12.08
N GLY A 234 1.94 -20.45 11.12
CA GLY A 234 3.30 -20.80 10.74
C GLY A 234 4.06 -19.63 10.11
N ILE A 235 3.40 -18.84 9.27
CA ILE A 235 3.97 -17.61 8.70
C ILE A 235 4.32 -16.64 9.82
N PHE A 236 3.41 -16.40 10.75
CA PHE A 236 3.66 -15.51 11.89
C PHE A 236 4.83 -15.99 12.76
N ARG A 237 4.96 -17.28 12.99
CA ARG A 237 6.13 -17.84 13.68
C ARG A 237 7.43 -17.59 12.94
N SER A 238 7.42 -17.71 11.62
CA SER A 238 8.57 -17.40 10.77
C SER A 238 8.95 -15.92 10.85
N VAL A 239 7.96 -15.03 10.80
CA VAL A 239 8.15 -13.58 10.97
C VAL A 239 8.75 -13.26 12.34
N LEU A 240 8.24 -13.87 13.39
CA LEU A 240 8.73 -13.64 14.77
C LEU A 240 10.16 -14.12 14.99
N LYS A 241 10.62 -15.15 14.29
CA LYS A 241 12.03 -15.54 14.27
C LYS A 241 12.90 -14.51 13.56
N ALA A 242 12.37 -13.86 12.54
CA ALA A 242 13.04 -12.84 11.75
C ALA A 242 14.41 -13.29 11.20
N ASP A 243 14.48 -14.52 10.71
CA ASP A 243 15.71 -15.15 10.21
C ASP A 243 15.51 -15.70 8.79
N PRO A 244 15.38 -14.82 7.77
CA PRO A 244 15.25 -15.27 6.39
C PRO A 244 16.56 -15.83 5.86
N SER A 245 16.48 -16.75 4.89
CA SER A 245 17.65 -17.35 4.27
C SER A 245 18.27 -16.43 3.22
N TYR A 246 19.60 -16.31 3.25
CA TYR A 246 20.42 -15.63 2.23
C TYR A 246 21.45 -16.56 1.60
N ASN A 247 21.34 -17.88 1.84
CA ASN A 247 22.31 -18.86 1.41
C ASN A 247 21.99 -19.51 0.07
N GLU A 248 20.71 -19.42 -0.33
CA GLU A 248 20.25 -20.03 -1.59
C GLU A 248 20.41 -19.06 -2.76
N ALA A 249 20.54 -19.63 -3.96
CA ALA A 249 20.58 -18.83 -5.19
C ALA A 249 19.31 -17.95 -5.30
N PRO A 250 19.41 -16.70 -5.76
CA PRO A 250 20.59 -16.04 -6.32
C PRO A 250 21.42 -15.22 -5.31
N TRP A 251 21.17 -15.29 -4.02
CA TRP A 251 21.83 -14.45 -3.00
C TRP A 251 23.37 -14.48 -3.09
N PRO A 252 24.03 -15.64 -3.28
CA PRO A 252 25.49 -15.64 -3.42
C PRO A 252 26.04 -14.89 -4.63
N SER A 253 25.20 -14.67 -5.65
CA SER A 253 25.59 -13.95 -6.87
C SER A 253 25.23 -12.45 -6.83
N LEU A 254 24.47 -12.02 -5.82
CA LEU A 254 24.12 -10.62 -5.62
C LEU A 254 25.24 -9.88 -4.90
N THR A 255 25.29 -8.55 -5.03
CA THR A 255 26.29 -7.75 -4.34
C THR A 255 26.11 -7.83 -2.82
N PRO A 256 27.21 -7.72 -2.02
CA PRO A 256 27.10 -7.62 -0.58
C PRO A 256 26.28 -6.42 -0.11
N GLU A 257 26.34 -5.33 -0.85
CA GLU A 257 25.57 -4.10 -0.56
C GLU A 257 24.07 -4.33 -0.66
N ALA A 258 23.60 -5.06 -1.68
CA ALA A 258 22.19 -5.40 -1.84
C ALA A 258 21.70 -6.28 -0.68
N MET A 259 22.47 -7.29 -0.31
CA MET A 259 22.16 -8.16 0.81
C MET A 259 22.12 -7.40 2.13
N ASP A 260 23.12 -6.57 2.40
CA ASP A 260 23.20 -5.74 3.60
C ASP A 260 22.00 -4.79 3.71
N PHE A 261 21.64 -4.15 2.61
CA PHE A 261 20.48 -3.26 2.55
C PHE A 261 19.18 -3.97 2.95
N VAL A 262 18.91 -5.14 2.39
CA VAL A 262 17.73 -5.94 2.73
C VAL A 262 17.75 -6.36 4.19
N LYS A 263 18.90 -6.81 4.71
CA LYS A 263 19.05 -7.18 6.12
C LYS A 263 18.72 -6.03 7.06
N ARG A 264 19.11 -4.81 6.72
CA ARG A 264 18.83 -3.62 7.54
C ARG A 264 17.36 -3.20 7.49
N LEU A 265 16.66 -3.42 6.38
CA LEU A 265 15.21 -3.24 6.30
C LEU A 265 14.46 -4.31 7.13
N LEU A 266 14.97 -5.52 7.16
CA LEU A 266 14.40 -6.65 7.90
C LEU A 266 15.01 -6.82 9.30
N CYS A 267 15.53 -5.76 9.87
CA CYS A 267 15.97 -5.75 11.26
C CYS A 267 14.78 -5.97 12.20
N LYS A 268 14.86 -6.98 13.06
CA LYS A 268 13.76 -7.37 13.95
C LYS A 268 13.38 -6.25 14.92
N ASP A 269 14.37 -5.57 15.49
CA ASP A 269 14.13 -4.45 16.41
C ASP A 269 13.76 -3.19 15.60
N PRO A 270 12.53 -2.68 15.72
CA PRO A 270 12.10 -1.49 14.98
C PRO A 270 12.92 -0.24 15.30
N ARG A 271 13.51 -0.15 16.49
CA ARG A 271 14.34 0.98 16.90
C ARG A 271 15.69 1.00 16.17
N ARG A 272 16.18 -0.16 15.72
CA ARG A 272 17.43 -0.32 14.97
C ARG A 272 17.23 -0.42 13.47
N ARG A 273 16.00 -0.64 13.04
CA ARG A 273 15.63 -0.69 11.61
C ARG A 273 15.82 0.69 10.99
N MET A 274 16.29 0.75 9.74
CA MET A 274 16.33 2.01 9.00
C MET A 274 14.93 2.62 8.90
N THR A 275 14.86 3.95 8.96
CA THR A 275 13.66 4.67 8.54
C THR A 275 13.56 4.67 7.01
N ALA A 276 12.38 4.95 6.46
CA ALA A 276 12.21 5.08 5.01
C ALA A 276 13.11 6.19 4.43
N ALA A 277 13.24 7.31 5.13
CA ALA A 277 14.11 8.41 4.74
C ALA A 277 15.59 8.02 4.73
N GLN A 278 16.06 7.28 5.76
CA GLN A 278 17.43 6.77 5.83
C GLN A 278 17.71 5.79 4.69
N ALA A 279 16.79 4.87 4.43
CA ALA A 279 16.93 3.90 3.35
C ALA A 279 16.98 4.58 1.97
N LEU A 280 16.17 5.60 1.76
CA LEU A 280 16.18 6.41 0.54
C LEU A 280 17.52 7.13 0.36
N GLY A 281 18.10 7.65 1.45
CA GLY A 281 19.41 8.31 1.46
C GLY A 281 20.56 7.42 1.01
N GLU A 282 20.49 6.10 1.25
CA GLU A 282 21.49 5.14 0.80
C GLU A 282 21.63 5.13 -0.74
N PHE A 283 20.53 5.29 -1.47
CA PHE A 283 20.57 5.36 -2.95
C PHE A 283 21.10 6.68 -3.46
N GLN A 284 20.91 7.77 -2.74
CA GLN A 284 21.39 9.10 -3.13
C GLN A 284 22.90 9.24 -2.97
N SER A 285 23.50 8.64 -1.94
CA SER A 285 24.95 8.68 -1.72
C SER A 285 25.72 7.94 -2.82
N VAL A 286 25.19 6.83 -3.33
CA VAL A 286 25.81 6.05 -4.41
C VAL A 286 25.80 6.79 -5.75
N CYS A 287 24.85 7.71 -5.97
CA CYS A 287 24.82 8.54 -7.19
C CYS A 287 25.85 9.67 -7.13
N MET A 288 26.24 10.15 -5.97
CA MET A 288 27.23 11.23 -5.81
C MET A 288 28.66 10.73 -6.00
N ASP A 289 28.93 9.46 -5.73
CA ASP A 289 30.27 8.86 -5.89
C ASP A 289 30.59 8.44 -7.33
N ARG A 290 29.66 8.68 -8.28
CA ARG A 290 29.85 8.38 -9.73
C ARG A 290 29.94 9.62 -10.63
N ILE A 291 30.06 10.81 -10.05
CA ILE A 291 30.38 12.06 -10.74
C ILE A 291 31.79 12.48 -10.39
#